data_4ab766c4ad7d6201e636017ce4a953d6
#
_entry.id   4ab766c4ad7d6201e636017ce4a953d6
#
_cell.length_a   1.000
_cell.length_b   1.000
_cell.length_c   1.000
_cell.angle_alpha   90.00
_cell.angle_beta   90.00
_cell.angle_gamma   90.00
#
_symmetry.space_group_name_H-M   'P 1'
#
loop_
_entity.id
_entity.type
_entity.pdbx_description
1 polymer ?
#
loop_
_entity_poly.entity_id
_entity_poly.type
_entity_poly.pdbx_seq_one_letter_code
_entity_poly.pdbx_strand_id
1 'polypeptide(L)'
;MNNNTLDGVKMLHHDEMRNYDRIQGKIISVIMNHGCKIIETPSFEDYDVYRHFFPHLRQQMVKTIDTDGRVLVLRPDVTLPVVETAAREFPRANQLIKFGYVSTVFREYYGRSTYGKDFLQGGIEILGDSSPECDGEVIVTAAEILKAVGVENIRIDIGTAAYTKALFEGLPISAEQKETLKRYMAERNLVACKSYIESLSLSAEAREALISLPVLFGSYAQTLSKARDYSINSGMLNALSRLEAVYDYILYAGYADKVQLDFGFASPLGYYTDTVFKVYVDGALYDIIDGGRYDRLSSRFGVDRPACGFGMNINLLYEYMNDAGILEDTEPSFQLAVSYTTSDQPLIRDLMNWRSKGFRVAAYPDSSFIDSSDYSIHAIYRNGSYYKDGQLSLIHI
;
A
#
# COMPACT_ATOMS: atom_id res chain seq x y z
N MET A 1 -30.38 15.97 -14.10
CA MET A 1 -30.38 14.68 -13.39
C MET A 1 -29.51 14.89 -12.15
N ASN A 2 -30.10 14.74 -10.95
CA ASN A 2 -29.27 14.80 -9.72
C ASN A 2 -28.33 13.59 -9.71
N ASN A 3 -27.05 13.82 -9.92
CA ASN A 3 -26.02 12.83 -9.65
C ASN A 3 -25.92 12.63 -8.13
N ASN A 4 -26.76 11.77 -7.58
CA ASN A 4 -26.67 11.32 -6.19
C ASN A 4 -25.61 10.21 -6.06
N THR A 5 -24.42 10.43 -6.59
CA THR A 5 -23.27 9.58 -6.27
C THR A 5 -22.75 10.03 -4.91
N LEU A 6 -22.55 9.08 -4.01
CA LEU A 6 -21.89 9.35 -2.72
C LEU A 6 -20.48 9.88 -2.98
N ASP A 7 -20.12 10.95 -2.27
CA ASP A 7 -18.75 11.48 -2.34
C ASP A 7 -17.74 10.40 -1.90
N GLY A 8 -16.68 10.25 -2.69
CA GLY A 8 -15.61 9.29 -2.43
C GLY A 8 -15.95 7.85 -2.82
N VAL A 9 -16.96 7.63 -3.68
CA VAL A 9 -17.25 6.32 -4.29
C VAL A 9 -17.15 6.45 -5.80
N LYS A 10 -16.31 5.64 -6.45
CA LYS A 10 -16.07 5.65 -7.89
C LYS A 10 -16.44 4.30 -8.51
N MET A 11 -17.17 4.32 -9.62
CA MET A 11 -17.31 3.14 -10.47
C MET A 11 -16.06 3.05 -11.37
N LEU A 12 -15.42 1.90 -11.40
CA LEU A 12 -14.34 1.61 -12.34
C LEU A 12 -14.96 1.05 -13.62
N HIS A 13 -14.60 1.62 -14.75
CA HIS A 13 -15.02 1.13 -16.08
C HIS A 13 -14.09 0.00 -16.56
N HIS A 14 -14.46 -0.63 -17.68
CA HIS A 14 -13.80 -1.83 -18.18
C HIS A 14 -12.28 -1.67 -18.33
N ASP A 15 -11.81 -0.59 -18.96
CA ASP A 15 -10.38 -0.36 -19.21
C ASP A 15 -9.61 -0.08 -17.92
N GLU A 16 -10.21 0.69 -17.01
CA GLU A 16 -9.65 0.90 -15.67
C GLU A 16 -9.51 -0.43 -14.93
N MET A 17 -10.56 -1.28 -14.92
CA MET A 17 -10.52 -2.60 -14.28
C MET A 17 -9.44 -3.50 -14.85
N ARG A 18 -9.26 -3.53 -16.17
CA ARG A 18 -8.18 -4.31 -16.80
C ARG A 18 -6.79 -3.87 -16.37
N ASN A 19 -6.57 -2.57 -16.24
CA ASN A 19 -5.31 -2.02 -15.74
C ASN A 19 -5.12 -2.36 -14.27
N TYR A 20 -6.17 -2.26 -13.45
CA TYR A 20 -6.10 -2.70 -12.04
C TYR A 20 -5.76 -4.18 -11.92
N ASP A 21 -6.40 -5.06 -12.69
CA ASP A 21 -6.15 -6.51 -12.68
C ASP A 21 -4.69 -6.83 -13.09
N ARG A 22 -4.15 -6.11 -14.09
CA ARG A 22 -2.77 -6.26 -14.53
C ARG A 22 -1.77 -5.82 -13.44
N ILE A 23 -2.01 -4.66 -12.83
CA ILE A 23 -1.18 -4.15 -11.74
C ILE A 23 -1.22 -5.13 -10.56
N GLN A 24 -2.41 -5.57 -10.14
CA GLN A 24 -2.57 -6.55 -9.08
C GLN A 24 -1.84 -7.87 -9.39
N GLY A 25 -1.96 -8.37 -10.62
CA GLY A 25 -1.27 -9.58 -11.06
C GLY A 25 0.26 -9.47 -10.93
N LYS A 26 0.84 -8.34 -11.34
CA LYS A 26 2.28 -8.07 -11.19
C LYS A 26 2.68 -7.98 -9.71
N ILE A 27 1.90 -7.29 -8.88
CA ILE A 27 2.14 -7.17 -7.43
C ILE A 27 2.14 -8.55 -6.77
N ILE A 28 1.08 -9.35 -7.00
CA ILE A 28 0.95 -10.70 -6.44
C ILE A 28 2.12 -11.59 -6.88
N SER A 29 2.54 -11.49 -8.15
CA SER A 29 3.67 -12.27 -8.66
C SER A 29 4.96 -11.96 -7.91
N VAL A 30 5.29 -10.69 -7.69
CA VAL A 30 6.49 -10.30 -6.91
C VAL A 30 6.39 -10.78 -5.47
N ILE A 31 5.25 -10.57 -4.83
CA ILE A 31 4.99 -11.03 -3.45
C ILE A 31 5.23 -12.54 -3.32
N MET A 32 4.71 -13.33 -4.26
CA MET A 32 4.91 -14.78 -4.27
C MET A 32 6.36 -15.19 -4.53
N ASN A 33 7.08 -14.44 -5.38
CA ASN A 33 8.52 -14.68 -5.64
C ASN A 33 9.38 -14.48 -4.38
N HIS A 34 8.94 -13.60 -3.46
CA HIS A 34 9.55 -13.45 -2.13
C HIS A 34 9.10 -14.51 -1.09
N GLY A 35 8.38 -15.53 -1.54
CA GLY A 35 7.95 -16.66 -0.71
C GLY A 35 6.76 -16.35 0.21
N CYS A 36 6.05 -15.26 -0.02
CA CYS A 36 4.85 -14.92 0.74
C CYS A 36 3.65 -15.73 0.24
N LYS A 37 2.81 -16.17 1.18
CA LYS A 37 1.52 -16.83 0.89
C LYS A 37 0.43 -15.77 0.80
N ILE A 38 -0.31 -15.77 -0.30
CA ILE A 38 -1.41 -14.83 -0.48
C ILE A 38 -2.58 -15.22 0.42
N ILE A 39 -3.10 -14.24 1.17
CA ILE A 39 -4.23 -14.38 2.05
C ILE A 39 -5.27 -13.27 1.79
N GLU A 40 -6.50 -13.52 2.23
CA GLU A 40 -7.57 -12.54 2.31
C GLU A 40 -8.09 -12.51 3.76
N THR A 41 -8.24 -11.32 4.32
CA THR A 41 -8.78 -11.13 5.67
C THR A 41 -10.25 -10.71 5.61
N PRO A 42 -11.04 -10.88 6.71
CA PRO A 42 -12.43 -10.44 6.74
C PRO A 42 -12.58 -8.95 6.44
N SER A 43 -13.68 -8.59 5.77
CA SER A 43 -14.01 -7.17 5.53
C SER A 43 -14.61 -6.46 6.75
N PHE A 44 -15.19 -7.23 7.68
CA PHE A 44 -15.79 -6.73 8.93
C PHE A 44 -14.93 -7.16 10.11
N GLU A 45 -14.66 -6.19 10.98
CA GLU A 45 -13.86 -6.36 12.17
C GLU A 45 -14.55 -5.76 13.40
N ASP A 46 -14.16 -6.17 14.61
CA ASP A 46 -14.67 -5.62 15.84
C ASP A 46 -14.11 -4.21 16.08
N TYR A 47 -15.02 -3.22 16.25
CA TYR A 47 -14.61 -1.85 16.51
C TYR A 47 -13.80 -1.70 17.80
N ASP A 48 -14.10 -2.48 18.84
CA ASP A 48 -13.42 -2.37 20.12
C ASP A 48 -11.96 -2.79 20.04
N VAL A 49 -11.64 -3.76 19.17
CA VAL A 49 -10.27 -4.14 18.85
C VAL A 49 -9.57 -2.97 18.17
N TYR A 50 -10.11 -2.46 17.08
CA TYR A 50 -9.45 -1.39 16.30
C TYR A 50 -9.29 -0.08 17.08
N ARG A 51 -10.30 0.37 17.83
CA ARG A 51 -10.21 1.62 18.61
C ARG A 51 -9.11 1.60 19.67
N HIS A 52 -8.75 0.41 20.12
CA HIS A 52 -7.71 0.21 21.12
C HIS A 52 -6.30 0.22 20.50
N PHE A 53 -6.15 -0.41 19.34
CA PHE A 53 -4.85 -0.53 18.67
C PHE A 53 -4.50 0.68 17.82
N PHE A 54 -5.47 1.28 17.15
CA PHE A 54 -5.31 2.39 16.21
C PHE A 54 -6.16 3.61 16.59
N PRO A 55 -5.90 4.24 17.76
CA PRO A 55 -6.69 5.38 18.22
C PRO A 55 -6.65 6.56 17.23
N HIS A 56 -5.57 6.71 16.46
CA HIS A 56 -5.42 7.74 15.43
C HIS A 56 -6.33 7.51 14.21
N LEU A 57 -6.72 6.26 13.89
CA LEU A 57 -7.66 5.94 12.81
C LEU A 57 -9.12 6.06 13.24
N ARG A 58 -9.41 6.31 14.52
CA ARG A 58 -10.75 6.22 15.10
C ARG A 58 -11.79 7.08 14.38
N GLN A 59 -11.39 8.25 13.90
CA GLN A 59 -12.27 9.16 13.15
C GLN A 59 -12.42 8.77 11.69
N GLN A 60 -11.47 8.00 11.15
CA GLN A 60 -11.44 7.55 9.75
C GLN A 60 -12.12 6.20 9.54
N MET A 61 -12.49 5.50 10.61
CA MET A 61 -13.13 4.18 10.53
C MET A 61 -14.57 4.27 10.08
N VAL A 62 -14.93 3.55 9.03
CA VAL A 62 -16.32 3.37 8.57
C VAL A 62 -16.98 2.32 9.47
N LYS A 63 -18.02 2.70 10.20
CA LYS A 63 -18.68 1.87 11.23
C LYS A 63 -20.04 1.41 10.77
N THR A 64 -20.41 0.21 11.21
CA THR A 64 -21.77 -0.36 11.05
C THR A 64 -22.20 -1.06 12.33
N ILE A 65 -23.46 -1.48 12.39
CA ILE A 65 -24.03 -2.21 13.52
C ILE A 65 -24.53 -3.55 12.97
N ASP A 66 -24.15 -4.67 13.62
CA ASP A 66 -24.65 -5.97 13.28
C ASP A 66 -26.07 -6.21 13.85
N THR A 67 -26.65 -7.37 13.54
CA THR A 67 -28.00 -7.78 14.01
C THR A 67 -28.09 -7.92 15.53
N ASP A 68 -26.98 -8.13 16.21
CA ASP A 68 -26.90 -8.30 17.67
C ASP A 68 -26.61 -6.97 18.39
N GLY A 69 -26.52 -5.86 17.64
CA GLY A 69 -26.25 -4.53 18.17
C GLY A 69 -24.76 -4.24 18.44
N ARG A 70 -23.83 -5.05 17.97
CA ARG A 70 -22.40 -4.82 18.10
C ARG A 70 -21.95 -3.80 17.06
N VAL A 71 -21.03 -2.92 17.46
CA VAL A 71 -20.40 -2.00 16.52
C VAL A 71 -19.26 -2.71 15.80
N LEU A 72 -19.39 -2.82 14.49
CA LEU A 72 -18.36 -3.33 13.60
C LEU A 72 -17.69 -2.18 12.84
N VAL A 73 -16.49 -2.43 12.34
CA VAL A 73 -15.83 -1.56 11.37
C VAL A 73 -15.62 -2.30 10.05
N LEU A 74 -15.76 -1.61 8.94
CA LEU A 74 -15.19 -2.08 7.69
C LEU A 74 -13.66 -1.97 7.82
N ARG A 75 -12.95 -3.04 7.47
CA ARG A 75 -11.49 -3.19 7.61
C ARG A 75 -10.74 -1.91 7.19
N PRO A 76 -10.18 -1.12 8.13
CA PRO A 76 -9.44 0.10 7.80
C PRO A 76 -7.96 -0.16 7.51
N ASP A 77 -7.49 -1.39 7.77
CA ASP A 77 -6.09 -1.82 7.68
C ASP A 77 -6.04 -3.34 7.57
N VAL A 78 -5.03 -3.90 6.88
CA VAL A 78 -4.91 -5.36 6.72
C VAL A 78 -3.91 -5.95 7.71
N THR A 79 -2.99 -5.16 8.26
CA THR A 79 -1.95 -5.62 9.19
C THR A 79 -2.54 -6.24 10.46
N LEU A 80 -3.53 -5.57 11.08
CA LEU A 80 -4.10 -6.05 12.34
C LEU A 80 -4.78 -7.41 12.22
N PRO A 81 -5.71 -7.65 11.28
CA PRO A 81 -6.33 -8.97 11.11
C PRO A 81 -5.33 -10.05 10.68
N VAL A 82 -4.27 -9.70 9.95
CA VAL A 82 -3.18 -10.64 9.63
C VAL A 82 -2.45 -11.07 10.89
N VAL A 83 -2.07 -10.13 11.76
CA VAL A 83 -1.37 -10.41 13.02
C VAL A 83 -2.25 -11.22 13.98
N GLU A 84 -3.53 -10.87 14.13
CA GLU A 84 -4.49 -11.61 14.93
C GLU A 84 -4.65 -13.05 14.43
N THR A 85 -4.86 -13.23 13.12
CA THR A 85 -4.97 -14.55 12.50
C THR A 85 -3.70 -15.37 12.69
N ALA A 86 -2.54 -14.75 12.49
CA ALA A 86 -1.25 -15.38 12.69
C ALA A 86 -1.02 -15.83 14.14
N ALA A 87 -1.44 -15.03 15.12
CA ALA A 87 -1.35 -15.39 16.53
C ALA A 87 -2.26 -16.58 16.88
N ARG A 88 -3.49 -16.60 16.34
CA ARG A 88 -4.48 -17.65 16.58
C ARG A 88 -4.10 -18.98 15.92
N GLU A 89 -3.66 -18.95 14.65
CA GLU A 89 -3.43 -20.17 13.87
C GLU A 89 -2.01 -20.73 13.99
N PHE A 90 -1.05 -19.87 14.33
CA PHE A 90 0.37 -20.21 14.46
C PHE A 90 0.90 -19.84 15.86
N PRO A 91 0.57 -20.57 16.92
CA PRO A 91 0.87 -20.17 18.30
C PRO A 91 2.36 -20.23 18.69
N ARG A 92 3.23 -20.77 17.85
CA ARG A 92 4.67 -20.86 18.13
C ARG A 92 5.37 -19.54 17.77
N ALA A 93 5.89 -18.83 18.76
CA ALA A 93 6.50 -17.49 18.58
C ALA A 93 7.68 -17.46 17.59
N ASN A 94 8.45 -18.55 17.50
CA ASN A 94 9.60 -18.67 16.60
C ASN A 94 9.27 -19.19 15.19
N GLN A 95 8.00 -19.33 14.85
CA GLN A 95 7.60 -19.77 13.52
C GLN A 95 7.64 -18.57 12.56
N LEU A 96 8.44 -18.69 11.50
CA LEU A 96 8.46 -17.72 10.42
C LEU A 96 7.18 -17.82 9.58
N ILE A 97 6.53 -16.70 9.38
CA ILE A 97 5.31 -16.58 8.59
C ILE A 97 5.51 -15.40 7.62
N LYS A 98 5.29 -15.64 6.33
CA LYS A 98 5.30 -14.60 5.30
C LYS A 98 3.94 -14.59 4.61
N PHE A 99 3.16 -13.56 4.85
CA PHE A 99 1.88 -13.33 4.19
C PHE A 99 1.94 -12.15 3.23
N GLY A 100 1.22 -12.27 2.13
CA GLY A 100 0.98 -11.19 1.20
C GLY A 100 -0.51 -11.03 0.94
N TYR A 101 -0.92 -9.85 0.56
CA TYR A 101 -2.32 -9.56 0.30
C TYR A 101 -2.51 -8.48 -0.77
N VAL A 102 -3.67 -8.53 -1.41
CA VAL A 102 -4.25 -7.41 -2.16
C VAL A 102 -5.72 -7.36 -1.79
N SER A 103 -6.10 -6.38 -1.00
CA SER A 103 -7.42 -6.33 -0.37
C SER A 103 -7.97 -4.91 -0.32
N THR A 104 -9.30 -4.76 -0.40
CA THR A 104 -9.94 -3.44 -0.22
C THR A 104 -9.92 -3.04 1.24
N VAL A 105 -9.50 -1.81 1.54
CA VAL A 105 -9.59 -1.17 2.85
C VAL A 105 -10.50 0.04 2.79
N PHE A 106 -11.10 0.41 3.94
CA PHE A 106 -12.14 1.41 4.04
C PHE A 106 -11.74 2.48 5.06
N ARG A 107 -11.46 3.71 4.56
CA ARG A 107 -11.11 4.84 5.42
C ARG A 107 -11.78 6.12 4.94
N GLU A 108 -12.30 6.92 5.87
CA GLU A 108 -12.73 8.28 5.58
C GLU A 108 -11.56 9.25 5.73
N TYR A 109 -11.19 9.91 4.62
CA TYR A 109 -10.17 10.96 4.64
C TYR A 109 -10.84 12.33 4.66
N TYR A 110 -10.88 12.96 5.83
CA TYR A 110 -11.39 14.33 5.95
C TYR A 110 -10.49 15.34 5.22
N GLY A 111 -11.08 16.11 4.31
CA GLY A 111 -10.39 17.20 3.60
C GLY A 111 -9.58 16.80 2.37
N ARG A 112 -9.68 15.55 1.89
CA ARG A 112 -9.03 15.08 0.66
C ARG A 112 -10.05 14.38 -0.22
N SER A 113 -10.64 15.13 -1.16
CA SER A 113 -11.67 14.62 -2.09
C SER A 113 -11.15 13.59 -3.11
N THR A 114 -9.83 13.46 -3.25
CA THR A 114 -9.19 12.52 -4.17
C THR A 114 -9.08 11.10 -3.62
N TYR A 115 -9.17 10.91 -2.30
CA TYR A 115 -9.19 9.57 -1.71
C TYR A 115 -10.62 9.08 -1.61
N GLY A 116 -10.91 7.95 -2.26
CA GLY A 116 -12.16 7.22 -2.07
C GLY A 116 -12.36 6.79 -0.62
N LYS A 117 -13.61 6.43 -0.27
CA LYS A 117 -13.92 5.79 1.02
C LYS A 117 -13.39 4.37 1.09
N ASP A 118 -13.10 3.79 -0.04
CA ASP A 118 -12.49 2.50 -0.25
C ASP A 118 -11.35 2.61 -1.24
N PHE A 119 -10.28 1.88 -0.99
CA PHE A 119 -9.14 1.75 -1.89
C PHE A 119 -8.50 0.38 -1.78
N LEU A 120 -7.86 -0.05 -2.85
CA LEU A 120 -7.17 -1.32 -2.89
C LEU A 120 -5.78 -1.16 -2.26
N GLN A 121 -5.48 -1.99 -1.26
CA GLN A 121 -4.19 -2.05 -0.59
C GLN A 121 -3.50 -3.36 -0.91
N GLY A 122 -2.25 -3.30 -1.40
CA GLY A 122 -1.35 -4.45 -1.51
C GLY A 122 -0.27 -4.38 -0.44
N GLY A 123 0.24 -5.52 0.01
CA GLY A 123 1.29 -5.51 1.02
C GLY A 123 1.79 -6.89 1.40
N ILE A 124 2.82 -6.90 2.25
CA ILE A 124 3.35 -8.10 2.89
C ILE A 124 3.52 -7.90 4.39
N GLU A 125 3.40 -9.00 5.13
CA GLU A 125 3.67 -9.07 6.57
C GLU A 125 4.57 -10.27 6.85
N ILE A 126 5.77 -10.03 7.36
CA ILE A 126 6.71 -11.05 7.78
C ILE A 126 6.74 -11.08 9.30
N LEU A 127 6.35 -12.22 9.87
CA LEU A 127 6.26 -12.42 11.31
C LEU A 127 7.21 -13.54 11.74
N GLY A 128 7.96 -13.32 12.82
CA GLY A 128 8.86 -14.32 13.41
C GLY A 128 10.34 -14.12 13.08
N ASP A 129 10.70 -13.03 12.39
CA ASP A 129 12.07 -12.67 12.09
C ASP A 129 12.40 -11.27 12.63
N SER A 130 13.38 -11.19 13.55
CA SER A 130 13.82 -9.94 14.16
C SER A 130 15.09 -9.37 13.52
N SER A 131 15.63 -10.03 12.50
CA SER A 131 16.88 -9.61 11.86
C SER A 131 16.71 -8.29 11.08
N PRO A 132 17.80 -7.50 10.93
CA PRO A 132 17.77 -6.33 10.04
C PRO A 132 17.62 -6.73 8.56
N GLU A 133 18.04 -7.93 8.18
CA GLU A 133 17.88 -8.49 6.85
C GLU A 133 16.40 -8.64 6.49
N CYS A 134 15.54 -9.00 7.44
CA CYS A 134 14.10 -9.03 7.25
C CYS A 134 13.54 -7.64 6.91
N ASP A 135 13.98 -6.59 7.60
CA ASP A 135 13.58 -5.22 7.30
C ASP A 135 14.04 -4.80 5.90
N GLY A 136 15.26 -5.16 5.55
CA GLY A 136 15.82 -4.93 4.21
C GLY A 136 15.04 -5.66 3.12
N GLU A 137 14.69 -6.94 3.34
CA GLU A 137 13.86 -7.73 2.40
C GLU A 137 12.50 -7.07 2.18
N VAL A 138 11.83 -6.60 3.24
CA VAL A 138 10.54 -5.92 3.16
C VAL A 138 10.63 -4.65 2.30
N ILE A 139 11.68 -3.83 2.51
CA ILE A 139 11.91 -2.60 1.73
C ILE A 139 12.22 -2.91 0.27
N VAL A 140 13.07 -3.89 0.01
CA VAL A 140 13.44 -4.30 -1.36
C VAL A 140 12.24 -4.87 -2.09
N THR A 141 11.40 -5.68 -1.43
CA THR A 141 10.15 -6.20 -2.02
C THR A 141 9.25 -5.05 -2.48
N ALA A 142 9.11 -4.00 -1.68
CA ALA A 142 8.34 -2.81 -2.05
C ALA A 142 8.89 -2.13 -3.32
N ALA A 143 10.22 -1.97 -3.42
CA ALA A 143 10.87 -1.40 -4.59
C ALA A 143 10.73 -2.30 -5.84
N GLU A 144 10.86 -3.61 -5.69
CA GLU A 144 10.69 -4.57 -6.79
C GLU A 144 9.27 -4.61 -7.33
N ILE A 145 8.26 -4.46 -6.47
CA ILE A 145 6.87 -4.31 -6.90
C ILE A 145 6.71 -3.10 -7.82
N LEU A 146 7.22 -1.93 -7.42
CA LEU A 146 7.12 -0.72 -8.23
C LEU A 146 7.85 -0.87 -9.56
N LYS A 147 9.05 -1.46 -9.55
CA LYS A 147 9.80 -1.79 -10.78
C LYS A 147 9.02 -2.74 -11.68
N ALA A 148 8.39 -3.78 -11.16
CA ALA A 148 7.62 -4.77 -11.93
C ALA A 148 6.40 -4.15 -12.63
N VAL A 149 5.77 -3.13 -12.03
CA VAL A 149 4.67 -2.39 -12.67
C VAL A 149 5.15 -1.30 -13.63
N GLY A 150 6.47 -1.05 -13.73
CA GLY A 150 7.07 -0.08 -14.65
C GLY A 150 7.39 1.28 -14.02
N VAL A 151 7.39 1.37 -12.70
CA VAL A 151 7.72 2.60 -11.96
C VAL A 151 9.14 2.50 -11.41
N GLU A 152 10.09 3.21 -12.07
CA GLU A 152 11.53 3.14 -11.71
C GLU A 152 12.02 4.38 -10.94
N ASN A 153 11.37 5.53 -11.12
CA ASN A 153 11.75 6.78 -10.45
C ASN A 153 11.14 6.84 -9.06
N ILE A 154 11.76 6.15 -8.12
CA ILE A 154 11.32 6.07 -6.73
C ILE A 154 12.35 6.66 -5.79
N ARG A 155 11.87 7.13 -4.62
CA ARG A 155 12.68 7.51 -3.47
C ARG A 155 12.20 6.72 -2.26
N ILE A 156 13.14 6.11 -1.55
CA ILE A 156 12.90 5.34 -0.34
C ILE A 156 13.43 6.14 0.83
N ASP A 157 12.55 6.69 1.64
CA ASP A 157 12.92 7.37 2.88
C ASP A 157 12.88 6.34 4.00
N ILE A 158 13.99 6.13 4.69
CA ILE A 158 14.11 5.21 5.84
C ILE A 158 14.49 5.98 7.10
N GLY A 159 13.92 5.54 8.22
CA GLY A 159 14.26 6.04 9.56
C GLY A 159 14.14 4.93 10.61
N THR A 160 14.33 5.26 11.86
CA THR A 160 14.17 4.31 12.95
C THR A 160 13.45 4.92 14.15
N ALA A 161 12.30 4.33 14.53
CA ALA A 161 11.56 4.71 15.72
C ALA A 161 12.36 4.42 16.99
N ALA A 162 13.28 3.45 16.96
CA ALA A 162 14.13 3.11 18.08
C ALA A 162 15.11 4.24 18.45
N TYR A 163 15.61 4.99 17.46
CA TYR A 163 16.46 6.15 17.70
C TYR A 163 15.71 7.26 18.46
N THR A 164 14.55 7.61 17.97
CA THR A 164 13.69 8.62 18.62
C THR A 164 13.26 8.16 20.01
N LYS A 165 12.90 6.89 20.17
CA LYS A 165 12.54 6.31 21.47
C LYS A 165 13.72 6.38 22.46
N ALA A 166 14.92 5.98 22.04
CA ALA A 166 16.11 6.02 22.89
C ALA A 166 16.48 7.45 23.31
N LEU A 167 16.31 8.44 22.41
CA LEU A 167 16.45 9.85 22.75
C LEU A 167 15.47 10.23 23.87
N PHE A 168 14.16 9.99 23.70
CA PHE A 168 13.14 10.36 24.69
C PHE A 168 13.29 9.62 26.02
N GLU A 169 13.72 8.36 26.03
CA GLU A 169 13.97 7.59 27.25
C GLU A 169 15.13 8.17 28.06
N GLY A 170 16.15 8.69 27.39
CA GLY A 170 17.33 9.31 28.02
C GLY A 170 17.09 10.72 28.56
N LEU A 171 15.93 11.34 28.33
CA LEU A 171 15.65 12.71 28.75
C LEU A 171 15.08 12.77 30.17
N PRO A 172 15.56 13.72 31.02
CA PRO A 172 15.03 13.95 32.37
C PRO A 172 13.75 14.83 32.34
N ILE A 173 12.74 14.41 31.59
CA ILE A 173 11.47 15.13 31.42
C ILE A 173 10.27 14.23 31.73
N SER A 174 9.16 14.84 32.14
CA SER A 174 7.94 14.13 32.51
C SER A 174 7.26 13.48 31.29
N ALA A 175 6.36 12.52 31.53
CA ALA A 175 5.55 11.89 30.49
C ALA A 175 4.71 12.93 29.72
N GLU A 176 4.15 13.92 30.41
CA GLU A 176 3.37 15.00 29.79
C GLU A 176 4.22 15.89 28.87
N GLN A 177 5.46 16.18 29.27
CA GLN A 177 6.42 16.93 28.46
C GLN A 177 6.81 16.13 27.21
N LYS A 178 7.01 14.81 27.33
CA LYS A 178 7.27 13.92 26.20
C LYS A 178 6.10 13.93 25.21
N GLU A 179 4.88 13.80 25.68
CA GLU A 179 3.69 13.82 24.80
C GLU A 179 3.49 15.18 24.11
N THR A 180 3.79 16.28 24.79
CA THR A 180 3.74 17.63 24.19
C THR A 180 4.75 17.77 23.06
N LEU A 181 5.99 17.32 23.27
CA LEU A 181 7.03 17.32 22.21
C LEU A 181 6.62 16.47 21.01
N LYS A 182 6.15 15.24 21.26
CA LYS A 182 5.66 14.34 20.23
C LYS A 182 4.54 14.96 19.39
N ARG A 183 3.60 15.64 20.04
CA ARG A 183 2.52 16.35 19.35
C ARG A 183 3.05 17.44 18.43
N TYR A 184 3.96 18.32 18.92
CA TYR A 184 4.54 19.37 18.07
C TYR A 184 5.33 18.82 16.89
N MET A 185 6.05 17.70 17.08
CA MET A 185 6.76 17.01 16.01
C MET A 185 5.79 16.41 14.99
N ALA A 186 4.71 15.76 15.44
CA ALA A 186 3.68 15.19 14.57
C ALA A 186 2.94 16.25 13.75
N GLU A 187 2.65 17.39 14.35
CA GLU A 187 2.03 18.55 13.71
C GLU A 187 3.01 19.33 12.79
N ARG A 188 4.29 18.92 12.76
CA ARG A 188 5.38 19.66 12.09
C ARG A 188 5.47 21.14 12.51
N ASN A 189 5.06 21.46 13.73
CA ASN A 189 5.14 22.80 14.28
C ASN A 189 6.54 23.06 14.87
N LEU A 190 7.51 23.24 13.98
CA LEU A 190 8.93 23.39 14.34
C LEU A 190 9.19 24.59 15.27
N VAL A 191 8.45 25.69 15.11
CA VAL A 191 8.61 26.90 15.93
C VAL A 191 8.16 26.63 17.35
N ALA A 192 6.96 26.08 17.54
CA ALA A 192 6.47 25.74 18.88
C ALA A 192 7.31 24.65 19.54
N CYS A 193 7.76 23.65 18.76
CA CYS A 193 8.64 22.58 19.21
C CYS A 193 9.94 23.16 19.78
N LYS A 194 10.63 24.02 19.01
CA LYS A 194 11.88 24.66 19.42
C LYS A 194 11.70 25.51 20.67
N SER A 195 10.70 26.40 20.70
CA SER A 195 10.42 27.24 21.87
C SER A 195 10.13 26.42 23.13
N TYR A 196 9.40 25.31 22.98
CA TYR A 196 9.12 24.42 24.10
C TYR A 196 10.38 23.69 24.59
N ILE A 197 11.24 23.19 23.68
CA ILE A 197 12.52 22.56 24.03
C ILE A 197 13.42 23.56 24.80
N GLU A 198 13.46 24.82 24.37
CA GLU A 198 14.25 25.86 25.03
C GLU A 198 13.75 26.18 26.46
N SER A 199 12.46 25.96 26.76
CA SER A 199 11.88 26.14 28.10
C SER A 199 12.17 25.00 29.08
N LEU A 200 12.65 23.84 28.56
CA LEU A 200 12.94 22.66 29.36
C LEU A 200 14.35 22.73 29.99
N SER A 201 14.50 22.16 31.18
CA SER A 201 15.80 22.02 31.85
C SER A 201 16.56 20.83 31.33
N LEU A 202 17.18 21.00 30.14
CA LEU A 202 17.95 19.97 29.42
C LEU A 202 19.42 20.38 29.29
N SER A 203 20.31 19.38 29.18
CA SER A 203 21.70 19.61 28.74
C SER A 203 21.76 20.23 27.33
N ALA A 204 22.88 20.81 26.97
CA ALA A 204 23.07 21.40 25.65
C ALA A 204 22.94 20.33 24.55
N GLU A 205 23.55 19.15 24.77
CA GLU A 205 23.53 18.02 23.85
C GLU A 205 22.11 17.47 23.66
N ALA A 206 21.34 17.29 24.75
CA ALA A 206 19.97 16.80 24.68
C ALA A 206 19.03 17.79 23.94
N ARG A 207 19.26 19.09 24.17
CA ARG A 207 18.51 20.15 23.49
C ARG A 207 18.81 20.16 21.99
N GLU A 208 20.08 20.07 21.62
CA GLU A 208 20.51 20.03 20.22
C GLU A 208 19.98 18.78 19.51
N ALA A 209 20.07 17.61 20.13
CA ALA A 209 19.50 16.37 19.59
C ALA A 209 18.00 16.46 19.34
N LEU A 210 17.21 17.05 20.24
CA LEU A 210 15.78 17.24 20.07
C LEU A 210 15.42 18.25 18.97
N ILE A 211 16.16 19.38 18.88
CA ILE A 211 15.93 20.41 17.86
C ILE A 211 16.27 19.87 16.47
N SER A 212 17.32 19.05 16.34
CA SER A 212 17.76 18.49 15.08
C SER A 212 16.83 17.42 14.54
N LEU A 213 16.19 16.62 15.41
CA LEU A 213 15.41 15.45 15.04
C LEU A 213 14.37 15.69 13.94
N PRO A 214 13.49 16.71 13.98
CA PRO A 214 12.46 16.94 12.96
C PRO A 214 13.02 17.39 11.59
N VAL A 215 14.29 17.82 11.53
CA VAL A 215 14.96 18.33 10.33
C VAL A 215 16.15 17.45 9.92
N LEU A 216 16.30 16.29 10.56
CA LEU A 216 17.37 15.34 10.32
C LEU A 216 16.96 14.41 9.18
N PHE A 217 17.07 14.88 7.94
CA PHE A 217 16.75 14.13 6.71
C PHE A 217 17.72 14.47 5.57
N GLY A 218 17.79 13.61 4.56
CA GLY A 218 18.59 13.81 3.35
C GLY A 218 19.41 12.60 2.95
N SER A 219 20.53 12.82 2.25
CA SER A 219 21.37 11.73 1.74
C SER A 219 21.85 10.82 2.87
N TYR A 220 21.87 9.51 2.61
CA TYR A 220 22.20 8.48 3.59
C TYR A 220 23.45 8.81 4.40
N ALA A 221 24.61 8.98 3.72
CA ALA A 221 25.88 9.14 4.39
C ALA A 221 25.96 10.40 5.28
N GLN A 222 25.49 11.53 4.77
CA GLN A 222 25.53 12.81 5.51
C GLN A 222 24.58 12.81 6.69
N THR A 223 23.38 12.27 6.51
CA THR A 223 22.36 12.25 7.55
C THR A 223 22.72 11.26 8.65
N LEU A 224 23.29 10.10 8.29
CA LEU A 224 23.80 9.13 9.27
C LEU A 224 24.94 9.71 10.11
N SER A 225 25.90 10.42 9.50
CA SER A 225 26.98 11.08 10.25
C SER A 225 26.42 12.08 11.26
N LYS A 226 25.49 12.96 10.85
CA LYS A 226 24.84 13.91 11.75
C LYS A 226 24.05 13.22 12.86
N ALA A 227 23.33 12.12 12.55
CA ALA A 227 22.62 11.34 13.55
C ALA A 227 23.55 10.77 14.61
N ARG A 228 24.77 10.33 14.21
CA ARG A 228 25.81 9.89 15.17
C ARG A 228 26.29 11.03 16.05
N ASP A 229 26.54 12.22 15.48
CA ASP A 229 26.99 13.39 16.22
C ASP A 229 25.95 13.84 17.26
N TYR A 230 24.64 13.71 16.95
CA TYR A 230 23.55 14.03 17.87
C TYR A 230 23.18 12.90 18.84
N SER A 231 23.84 11.74 18.77
CA SER A 231 23.54 10.59 19.62
C SER A 231 24.09 10.81 21.04
N ILE A 232 23.19 10.93 22.03
CA ILE A 232 23.57 11.20 23.43
C ILE A 232 23.59 9.94 24.32
N ASN A 233 23.25 8.78 23.79
CA ASN A 233 23.29 7.51 24.52
C ASN A 233 23.50 6.32 23.61
N SER A 234 23.84 5.17 24.23
CA SER A 234 24.09 3.91 23.49
C SER A 234 22.87 3.35 22.78
N GLY A 235 21.66 3.61 23.27
CA GLY A 235 20.42 3.18 22.62
C GLY A 235 20.25 3.82 21.23
N MET A 236 20.57 5.11 21.11
CA MET A 236 20.57 5.82 19.84
C MET A 236 21.63 5.23 18.87
N LEU A 237 22.85 4.98 19.36
CA LEU A 237 23.91 4.38 18.54
C LEU A 237 23.57 2.97 18.08
N ASN A 238 22.94 2.15 18.93
CA ASN A 238 22.48 0.81 18.58
C ASN A 238 21.40 0.85 17.47
N ALA A 239 20.47 1.81 17.56
CA ALA A 239 19.46 2.01 16.51
C ALA A 239 20.11 2.37 15.17
N LEU A 240 21.14 3.22 15.16
CA LEU A 240 21.89 3.53 13.94
C LEU A 240 22.63 2.32 13.40
N SER A 241 23.27 1.51 14.25
CA SER A 241 23.98 0.30 13.81
C SER A 241 23.01 -0.72 13.16
N ARG A 242 21.79 -0.84 13.68
CA ARG A 242 20.78 -1.67 13.05
C ARG A 242 20.34 -1.09 11.69
N LEU A 243 20.11 0.22 11.63
CA LEU A 243 19.73 0.90 10.38
C LEU A 243 20.80 0.74 9.29
N GLU A 244 22.09 0.73 9.67
CA GLU A 244 23.19 0.43 8.75
C GLU A 244 23.11 -0.98 8.20
N ALA A 245 22.83 -1.99 9.04
CA ALA A 245 22.66 -3.37 8.58
C ALA A 245 21.45 -3.53 7.63
N VAL A 246 20.35 -2.80 7.87
CA VAL A 246 19.22 -2.73 6.93
C VAL A 246 19.65 -2.10 5.60
N TYR A 247 20.40 -1.00 5.65
CA TYR A 247 20.90 -0.35 4.45
C TYR A 247 21.87 -1.23 3.65
N ASP A 248 22.72 -2.00 4.31
CA ASP A 248 23.64 -2.93 3.65
C ASP A 248 22.87 -3.96 2.80
N TYR A 249 21.75 -4.48 3.31
CA TYR A 249 20.88 -5.36 2.52
C TYR A 249 20.35 -4.66 1.26
N ILE A 250 19.86 -3.43 1.42
CA ILE A 250 19.32 -2.62 0.30
C ILE A 250 20.43 -2.31 -0.72
N LEU A 251 21.64 -2.02 -0.25
CA LEU A 251 22.82 -1.79 -1.09
C LEU A 251 23.17 -3.02 -1.92
N TYR A 252 23.22 -4.20 -1.30
CA TYR A 252 23.52 -5.46 -2.01
C TYR A 252 22.40 -5.85 -2.98
N ALA A 253 21.18 -5.46 -2.71
CA ALA A 253 20.05 -5.64 -3.64
C ALA A 253 20.04 -4.61 -4.80
N GLY A 254 20.93 -3.61 -4.79
CA GLY A 254 21.08 -2.64 -5.88
C GLY A 254 20.14 -1.43 -5.84
N TYR A 255 19.58 -1.09 -4.68
CA TYR A 255 18.64 0.03 -4.49
C TYR A 255 19.20 1.19 -3.64
N ALA A 256 20.49 1.20 -3.33
CA ALA A 256 21.11 2.20 -2.47
C ALA A 256 20.99 3.64 -2.99
N ASP A 257 21.00 3.83 -4.31
CA ASP A 257 20.84 5.13 -4.98
C ASP A 257 19.45 5.74 -4.81
N LYS A 258 18.46 4.94 -4.41
CA LYS A 258 17.08 5.35 -4.15
C LYS A 258 16.84 5.78 -2.69
N VAL A 259 17.81 5.50 -1.79
CA VAL A 259 17.64 5.65 -0.35
C VAL A 259 18.02 7.03 0.15
N GLN A 260 17.16 7.61 0.97
CA GLN A 260 17.43 8.73 1.86
C GLN A 260 17.10 8.37 3.29
N LEU A 261 17.69 9.08 4.26
CA LEU A 261 17.30 8.99 5.65
C LEU A 261 16.32 10.10 6.02
N ASP A 262 15.32 9.78 6.83
CA ASP A 262 14.42 10.74 7.46
C ASP A 262 14.06 10.27 8.88
N PHE A 263 14.60 10.97 9.89
CA PHE A 263 14.27 10.72 11.29
C PHE A 263 13.02 11.48 11.75
N GLY A 264 12.57 12.45 10.97
CA GLY A 264 11.42 13.30 11.30
C GLY A 264 10.08 12.61 11.18
N PHE A 265 9.95 11.60 10.30
CA PHE A 265 8.72 10.82 10.19
C PHE A 265 8.71 9.55 11.07
N ALA A 266 9.87 9.11 11.53
CA ALA A 266 9.96 8.07 12.56
C ALA A 266 9.31 8.52 13.89
N SER A 267 8.38 9.42 13.76
CA SER A 267 7.54 10.05 14.77
C SER A 267 6.58 9.03 15.39
N PRO A 268 6.09 9.37 16.54
CA PRO A 268 5.43 8.54 17.54
C PRO A 268 4.06 8.01 17.14
N LEU A 269 3.83 7.60 15.91
CA LEU A 269 2.60 6.90 15.49
C LEU A 269 2.47 5.50 16.13
N GLY A 270 3.03 5.38 17.29
CA GLY A 270 2.56 4.49 18.36
C GLY A 270 2.84 3.01 18.21
N TYR A 271 2.95 2.40 17.03
CA TYR A 271 3.09 0.96 16.92
C TYR A 271 4.42 0.47 16.29
N TYR A 272 5.11 1.30 15.51
CA TYR A 272 6.43 0.95 15.00
C TYR A 272 7.46 0.89 16.13
N THR A 273 8.31 -0.13 16.10
CA THR A 273 9.29 -0.40 17.16
C THR A 273 10.72 -0.10 16.75
N ASP A 274 11.01 -0.12 15.45
CA ASP A 274 12.36 0.11 14.91
C ASP A 274 12.30 0.74 13.53
N THR A 275 12.80 0.04 12.46
CA THR A 275 12.81 0.52 11.09
C THR A 275 11.43 0.98 10.65
N VAL A 276 11.38 2.17 10.06
CA VAL A 276 10.19 2.75 9.40
C VAL A 276 10.61 3.22 8.03
N PHE A 277 9.77 3.04 7.02
CA PHE A 277 10.09 3.51 5.69
C PHE A 277 8.85 3.99 4.93
N LYS A 278 9.09 4.85 3.94
CA LYS A 278 8.11 5.31 2.98
C LYS A 278 8.70 5.29 1.60
N VAL A 279 7.87 4.95 0.61
CA VAL A 279 8.30 5.02 -0.79
C VAL A 279 7.45 6.05 -1.52
N TYR A 280 8.15 6.98 -2.13
CA TYR A 280 7.59 8.03 -2.98
C TYR A 280 7.94 7.75 -4.43
N VAL A 281 7.05 8.10 -5.32
CA VAL A 281 7.33 8.16 -6.76
C VAL A 281 7.52 9.61 -7.18
N ASP A 282 8.39 9.85 -8.14
CA ASP A 282 8.73 11.21 -8.57
C ASP A 282 7.49 11.93 -9.14
N GLY A 283 7.22 13.14 -8.65
CA GLY A 283 6.02 13.91 -9.01
C GLY A 283 4.75 13.57 -8.25
N ALA A 284 4.72 12.49 -7.43
CA ALA A 284 3.57 12.22 -6.57
C ALA A 284 3.58 13.11 -5.32
N LEU A 285 2.38 13.56 -4.92
CA LEU A 285 2.19 14.40 -3.74
C LEU A 285 2.28 13.62 -2.42
N TYR A 286 2.17 12.29 -2.47
CA TYR A 286 2.05 11.42 -1.30
C TYR A 286 2.91 10.16 -1.46
N ASP A 287 3.21 9.55 -0.32
CA ASP A 287 3.80 8.21 -0.27
C ASP A 287 2.83 7.18 -0.86
N ILE A 288 3.35 6.30 -1.72
CA ILE A 288 2.60 5.20 -2.31
C ILE A 288 2.65 3.98 -1.39
N ILE A 289 3.76 3.80 -0.67
CA ILE A 289 3.99 2.70 0.25
C ILE A 289 4.47 3.27 1.57
N ASP A 290 3.93 2.76 2.67
CA ASP A 290 4.44 2.96 4.02
C ASP A 290 4.53 1.63 4.76
N GLY A 291 5.57 1.49 5.61
CA GLY A 291 5.83 0.26 6.32
C GLY A 291 6.89 0.40 7.41
N GLY A 292 7.17 -0.72 8.06
CA GLY A 292 8.21 -0.79 9.09
C GLY A 292 8.05 -1.97 10.03
N ARG A 293 8.85 -1.98 11.10
CA ARG A 293 8.87 -3.01 12.14
C ARG A 293 7.93 -2.67 13.29
N TYR A 294 7.11 -3.65 13.70
CA TYR A 294 6.08 -3.48 14.73
C TYR A 294 5.97 -4.68 15.69
N ASP A 295 7.07 -5.07 16.31
CA ASP A 295 7.23 -6.28 17.11
C ASP A 295 6.22 -6.46 18.26
N ARG A 296 5.64 -5.35 18.77
CA ARG A 296 4.73 -5.39 19.93
C ARG A 296 3.28 -5.68 19.59
N LEU A 297 2.92 -5.70 18.31
CA LEU A 297 1.53 -5.86 17.92
C LEU A 297 1.03 -7.28 18.19
N SER A 298 1.85 -8.27 17.87
CA SER A 298 1.54 -9.69 18.01
C SER A 298 1.38 -10.13 19.48
N SER A 299 2.18 -9.56 20.40
CA SER A 299 2.12 -9.89 21.83
C SER A 299 0.76 -9.56 22.48
N ARG A 300 0.03 -8.60 21.90
CA ARG A 300 -1.32 -8.25 22.37
C ARG A 300 -2.37 -9.32 22.06
N PHE A 301 -2.04 -10.24 21.16
CA PHE A 301 -2.85 -11.45 20.85
C PHE A 301 -2.26 -12.71 21.49
N GLY A 302 -1.39 -12.57 22.50
CA GLY A 302 -0.85 -13.65 23.30
C GLY A 302 0.38 -14.37 22.72
N VAL A 303 0.92 -13.92 21.58
CA VAL A 303 2.13 -14.47 20.95
C VAL A 303 3.15 -13.36 20.77
N ASP A 304 4.26 -13.40 21.51
CA ASP A 304 5.35 -12.43 21.35
C ASP A 304 6.18 -12.80 20.12
N ARG A 305 5.93 -12.11 19.00
CA ARG A 305 6.54 -12.40 17.70
C ARG A 305 6.94 -11.10 17.03
N PRO A 306 8.22 -10.95 16.64
CA PRO A 306 8.66 -9.81 15.86
C PRO A 306 7.96 -9.78 14.50
N ALA A 307 7.70 -8.59 13.99
CA ALA A 307 7.01 -8.41 12.73
C ALA A 307 7.47 -7.15 11.98
N CYS A 308 7.57 -7.28 10.66
CA CYS A 308 7.85 -6.19 9.74
C CYS A 308 7.01 -6.37 8.47
N GLY A 309 6.50 -5.27 7.92
CA GLY A 309 5.68 -5.30 6.72
C GLY A 309 5.41 -3.93 6.14
N PHE A 310 4.64 -3.88 5.08
CA PHE A 310 4.18 -2.62 4.47
C PHE A 310 2.80 -2.74 3.85
N GLY A 311 2.15 -1.58 3.70
CA GLY A 311 0.96 -1.39 2.87
C GLY A 311 1.24 -0.43 1.72
N MET A 312 0.74 -0.76 0.54
CA MET A 312 0.79 0.04 -0.68
C MET A 312 -0.60 0.45 -1.11
N ASN A 313 -0.81 1.72 -1.39
CA ASN A 313 -2.07 2.21 -1.97
C ASN A 313 -2.05 2.05 -3.49
N ILE A 314 -2.76 1.02 -3.98
CA ILE A 314 -2.81 0.69 -5.41
C ILE A 314 -3.60 1.73 -6.21
N ASN A 315 -4.59 2.40 -5.60
CA ASN A 315 -5.32 3.47 -6.28
C ASN A 315 -4.42 4.66 -6.57
N LEU A 316 -3.60 5.09 -5.60
CA LEU A 316 -2.62 6.16 -5.81
C LEU A 316 -1.56 5.77 -6.84
N LEU A 317 -1.12 4.52 -6.81
CA LEU A 317 -0.19 4.00 -7.81
C LEU A 317 -0.81 4.05 -9.21
N TYR A 318 -2.06 3.62 -9.35
CA TYR A 318 -2.79 3.67 -10.61
C TYR A 318 -2.95 5.10 -11.13
N GLU A 319 -3.37 6.04 -10.27
CA GLU A 319 -3.49 7.46 -10.63
C GLU A 319 -2.17 8.03 -11.12
N TYR A 320 -1.07 7.77 -10.40
CA TYR A 320 0.27 8.16 -10.82
C TYR A 320 0.65 7.57 -12.20
N MET A 321 0.43 6.27 -12.39
CA MET A 321 0.77 5.59 -13.66
C MET A 321 -0.05 6.13 -14.82
N ASN A 322 -1.33 6.46 -14.58
CA ASN A 322 -2.21 7.06 -15.56
C ASN A 322 -1.73 8.47 -15.98
N ASP A 323 -1.43 9.32 -14.99
CA ASP A 323 -1.00 10.69 -15.22
C ASP A 323 0.39 10.77 -15.86
N ALA A 324 1.27 9.80 -15.55
CA ALA A 324 2.59 9.68 -16.14
C ALA A 324 2.59 8.99 -17.53
N GLY A 325 1.44 8.49 -18.01
CA GLY A 325 1.35 7.77 -19.27
C GLY A 325 2.10 6.42 -19.27
N ILE A 326 2.22 5.78 -18.10
CA ILE A 326 2.91 4.47 -17.93
C ILE A 326 1.94 3.31 -18.17
N LEU A 327 0.63 3.56 -18.07
CA LEU A 327 -0.35 2.50 -18.32
C LEU A 327 -0.24 2.02 -19.77
N GLU A 328 -0.20 0.70 -19.93
CA GLU A 328 -0.19 0.09 -21.27
C GLU A 328 -1.57 0.25 -21.90
N ASP A 329 -1.59 0.47 -23.22
CA ASP A 329 -2.84 0.49 -23.97
C ASP A 329 -3.58 -0.84 -23.76
N THR A 330 -4.88 -0.73 -23.52
CA THR A 330 -5.71 -1.91 -23.36
C THR A 330 -6.04 -2.47 -24.74
N GLU A 331 -5.89 -3.80 -24.91
CA GLU A 331 -6.42 -4.46 -26.09
C GLU A 331 -7.95 -4.28 -26.17
N PRO A 332 -8.55 -4.27 -27.36
CA PRO A 332 -9.99 -4.24 -27.51
C PRO A 332 -10.71 -5.25 -26.61
N SER A 333 -11.85 -4.84 -26.07
CA SER A 333 -12.66 -5.66 -25.14
C SER A 333 -13.04 -7.00 -25.77
N PHE A 334 -13.26 -6.99 -27.09
CA PHE A 334 -13.63 -8.16 -27.87
C PHE A 334 -12.65 -8.40 -29.02
N GLN A 335 -12.35 -9.66 -29.31
CA GLN A 335 -11.60 -10.02 -30.51
C GLN A 335 -12.52 -9.96 -31.73
N LEU A 336 -13.78 -10.34 -31.56
CA LEU A 336 -14.79 -10.35 -32.61
C LEU A 336 -16.10 -9.73 -32.12
N ALA A 337 -16.60 -8.79 -32.87
CA ALA A 337 -17.94 -8.24 -32.72
C ALA A 337 -18.80 -8.69 -33.91
N VAL A 338 -19.96 -9.31 -33.65
CA VAL A 338 -20.89 -9.77 -34.67
C VAL A 338 -22.20 -9.02 -34.56
N SER A 339 -22.50 -8.16 -35.53
CA SER A 339 -23.84 -7.59 -35.65
C SER A 339 -24.75 -8.51 -36.48
N TYR A 340 -26.03 -8.63 -36.10
CA TYR A 340 -26.95 -9.50 -36.77
C TYR A 340 -28.34 -8.84 -36.95
N THR A 341 -28.98 -9.11 -38.08
CA THR A 341 -30.37 -8.71 -38.33
C THR A 341 -31.36 -9.67 -37.67
N THR A 342 -31.05 -10.98 -37.70
CA THR A 342 -31.85 -12.04 -37.07
C THR A 342 -30.90 -13.06 -36.46
N SER A 343 -31.12 -13.43 -35.18
CA SER A 343 -30.40 -14.54 -34.59
C SER A 343 -31.09 -15.85 -34.94
N ASP A 344 -30.30 -16.77 -35.54
CA ASP A 344 -30.73 -18.10 -35.88
C ASP A 344 -29.86 -19.16 -35.26
N GLN A 345 -30.23 -20.44 -35.44
CA GLN A 345 -29.51 -21.53 -34.82
C GLN A 345 -28.04 -21.65 -35.32
N PRO A 346 -27.72 -21.44 -36.59
CA PRO A 346 -26.33 -21.40 -37.06
C PRO A 346 -25.50 -20.35 -36.35
N LEU A 347 -25.96 -19.10 -36.28
CA LEU A 347 -25.25 -18.02 -35.57
C LEU A 347 -24.98 -18.37 -34.11
N ILE A 348 -26.00 -18.86 -33.41
CA ILE A 348 -25.87 -19.23 -32.00
C ILE A 348 -24.80 -20.32 -31.82
N ARG A 349 -24.82 -21.35 -32.68
CA ARG A 349 -23.82 -22.42 -32.65
C ARG A 349 -22.41 -21.90 -32.90
N ASP A 350 -22.22 -21.01 -33.86
CA ASP A 350 -20.92 -20.44 -34.20
C ASP A 350 -20.39 -19.57 -33.04
N LEU A 351 -21.24 -18.71 -32.45
CA LEU A 351 -20.89 -17.92 -31.26
C LEU A 351 -20.43 -18.82 -30.09
N MET A 352 -21.15 -19.90 -29.84
CA MET A 352 -20.80 -20.85 -28.77
C MET A 352 -19.48 -21.58 -29.06
N ASN A 353 -19.26 -21.97 -30.34
CA ASN A 353 -18.02 -22.62 -30.77
C ASN A 353 -16.81 -21.69 -30.61
N TRP A 354 -16.89 -20.44 -31.02
CA TRP A 354 -15.80 -19.47 -30.81
C TRP A 354 -15.51 -19.22 -29.34
N ARG A 355 -16.54 -19.00 -28.53
CA ARG A 355 -16.40 -18.81 -27.09
C ARG A 355 -15.78 -20.03 -26.40
N SER A 356 -16.15 -21.24 -26.80
CA SER A 356 -15.55 -22.48 -26.24
C SER A 356 -14.07 -22.65 -26.58
N LYS A 357 -13.60 -22.00 -27.64
CA LYS A 357 -12.18 -21.92 -28.01
C LYS A 357 -11.42 -20.79 -27.33
N GLY A 358 -12.09 -20.05 -26.43
CA GLY A 358 -11.48 -18.95 -25.65
C GLY A 358 -11.54 -17.57 -26.33
N PHE A 359 -12.24 -17.44 -27.48
CA PHE A 359 -12.41 -16.12 -28.10
C PHE A 359 -13.42 -15.27 -27.37
N ARG A 360 -13.10 -13.99 -27.17
CA ARG A 360 -14.00 -12.98 -26.64
C ARG A 360 -14.87 -12.47 -27.79
N VAL A 361 -16.12 -12.92 -27.84
CA VAL A 361 -17.06 -12.61 -28.94
C VAL A 361 -18.29 -11.89 -28.40
N ALA A 362 -18.51 -10.66 -28.85
CA ALA A 362 -19.76 -9.92 -28.66
C ALA A 362 -20.72 -10.19 -29.83
N ALA A 363 -22.01 -10.30 -29.55
CA ALA A 363 -23.05 -10.37 -30.57
C ALA A 363 -24.19 -9.42 -30.21
N TYR A 364 -24.68 -8.64 -31.18
CA TYR A 364 -25.67 -7.61 -30.94
C TYR A 364 -26.55 -7.35 -32.19
N PRO A 365 -27.80 -6.85 -32.04
CA PRO A 365 -28.63 -6.49 -33.16
C PRO A 365 -27.98 -5.42 -34.05
N ASP A 366 -28.16 -5.52 -35.36
CA ASP A 366 -27.58 -4.59 -36.36
C ASP A 366 -28.07 -3.12 -36.15
N SER A 367 -29.14 -2.93 -35.40
CA SER A 367 -29.67 -1.60 -34.99
C SER A 367 -28.93 -1.01 -33.78
N SER A 368 -28.06 -1.77 -33.11
CA SER A 368 -27.32 -1.31 -31.95
C SER A 368 -26.02 -0.62 -32.39
N PHE A 369 -25.67 0.44 -31.67
CA PHE A 369 -24.35 1.07 -31.80
C PHE A 369 -23.35 0.37 -30.87
N ILE A 370 -22.15 0.11 -31.39
CA ILE A 370 -21.00 -0.37 -30.63
C ILE A 370 -19.80 0.47 -31.05
N ASP A 371 -18.97 0.88 -30.06
CA ASP A 371 -17.78 1.66 -30.35
C ASP A 371 -16.76 0.80 -31.09
N SER A 372 -16.15 1.34 -32.15
CA SER A 372 -15.13 0.64 -32.96
C SER A 372 -13.84 0.34 -32.20
N SER A 373 -13.58 1.05 -31.09
CA SER A 373 -12.44 0.77 -30.21
C SER A 373 -12.62 -0.48 -29.37
N ASP A 374 -13.86 -0.97 -29.22
CA ASP A 374 -14.16 -2.13 -28.37
C ASP A 374 -13.85 -3.49 -29.02
N TYR A 375 -13.50 -3.55 -30.32
CA TYR A 375 -13.28 -4.82 -31.03
C TYR A 375 -12.14 -4.76 -32.02
N SER A 376 -11.46 -5.91 -32.21
CA SER A 376 -10.43 -6.06 -33.25
C SER A 376 -11.01 -6.35 -34.62
N ILE A 377 -12.09 -7.13 -34.70
CA ILE A 377 -12.75 -7.53 -35.93
C ILE A 377 -14.27 -7.32 -35.79
N HIS A 378 -14.86 -6.65 -36.76
CA HIS A 378 -16.32 -6.55 -36.88
C HIS A 378 -16.81 -7.41 -38.05
N ALA A 379 -17.82 -8.23 -37.79
CA ALA A 379 -18.53 -9.00 -38.79
C ALA A 379 -20.03 -8.75 -38.73
N ILE A 380 -20.66 -8.72 -39.87
CA ILE A 380 -22.11 -8.62 -40.03
C ILE A 380 -22.64 -9.99 -40.41
N TYR A 381 -23.59 -10.54 -39.65
CA TYR A 381 -24.27 -11.79 -39.96
C TYR A 381 -25.65 -11.49 -40.57
N ARG A 382 -25.84 -12.01 -41.81
CA ARG A 382 -27.13 -11.88 -42.55
C ARG A 382 -27.39 -13.14 -43.33
N ASN A 383 -28.59 -13.68 -43.22
CA ASN A 383 -29.07 -14.82 -44.04
C ASN A 383 -28.10 -16.03 -44.02
N GLY A 384 -27.58 -16.39 -42.87
CA GLY A 384 -26.68 -17.54 -42.72
C GLY A 384 -25.24 -17.30 -43.15
N SER A 385 -24.82 -16.07 -43.44
CA SER A 385 -23.51 -15.70 -43.94
C SER A 385 -22.90 -14.53 -43.20
N TYR A 386 -21.56 -14.50 -43.09
CA TYR A 386 -20.80 -13.42 -42.46
C TYR A 386 -20.20 -12.49 -43.53
N TYR A 387 -20.26 -11.20 -43.26
CA TYR A 387 -19.70 -10.14 -44.08
C TYR A 387 -18.72 -9.30 -43.28
N LYS A 388 -17.54 -9.04 -43.85
CA LYS A 388 -16.58 -8.08 -43.33
C LYS A 388 -16.38 -6.99 -44.39
N ASP A 389 -16.47 -5.72 -44.00
CA ASP A 389 -16.33 -4.57 -44.91
C ASP A 389 -17.21 -4.66 -46.19
N GLY A 390 -18.41 -5.23 -46.02
CA GLY A 390 -19.38 -5.43 -47.10
C GLY A 390 -19.09 -6.62 -48.04
N GLN A 391 -18.02 -7.35 -47.84
CA GLN A 391 -17.66 -8.55 -48.62
C GLN A 391 -17.97 -9.84 -47.87
N LEU A 392 -18.41 -10.88 -48.56
CA LEU A 392 -18.61 -12.21 -47.99
C LEU A 392 -17.30 -12.70 -47.39
N SER A 393 -17.30 -13.00 -46.13
CA SER A 393 -16.11 -13.43 -45.40
C SER A 393 -16.32 -14.81 -44.80
N LEU A 394 -15.42 -15.72 -45.10
CA LEU A 394 -15.24 -16.92 -44.30
C LEU A 394 -14.42 -16.51 -43.09
N ILE A 395 -15.06 -16.29 -41.96
CA ILE A 395 -14.36 -16.02 -40.72
C ILE A 395 -13.67 -17.32 -40.28
N HIS A 396 -12.46 -17.50 -40.72
CA HIS A 396 -11.56 -18.52 -40.17
C HIS A 396 -10.95 -17.97 -38.89
N ILE A 397 -11.60 -18.27 -37.77
CA ILE A 397 -11.07 -18.04 -36.43
C ILE A 397 -10.41 -19.32 -35.92
#